data_574e8c493e7cc5684891cf46b51fbf97
#
_entry.id   574e8c493e7cc5684891cf46b51fbf97
#
_cell.length_a   1.000
_cell.length_b   1.000
_cell.length_c   1.000
_cell.angle_alpha   90.00
_cell.angle_beta   90.00
_cell.angle_gamma   90.00
#
_symmetry.space_group_name_H-M   'P 1'
#
loop_
_entity.id
_entity.type
_entity.pdbx_description
1 polymer ?
#
loop_
_entity_poly.entity_id
_entity_poly.type
_entity_poly.pdbx_seq_one_letter_code
_entity_poly.pdbx_strand_id
1 'polypeptide(L)'
;MSSSLHLSGTHTNNVTRTITLHSANLHRNVTVSLILPADYSAGKHTYPLIIFQDGQDFPALHLSEMVAGLVSKGEIPPVIIAGIHANEKRIYEYGIAAQADYKGRGNKAGAHTRFITDELLPYLEACYPLQNAPHTIAGFSLGGLMALDIAWNHPELFSLTGVFSGSLWWRQKAFGEEYLDSDRIMHRQIAAASRKPDLKFWFQTGTLDETCDR
;
A
#
# COMPACT_ATOMS: atom_id res chain seq x y z
N MET A 1 -10.92 28.00 45.08
CA MET A 1 -11.22 28.40 43.69
C MET A 1 -10.30 27.59 42.82
N SER A 2 -10.78 26.49 42.25
CA SER A 2 -10.00 25.57 41.40
C SER A 2 -10.32 25.94 39.96
N SER A 3 -9.31 26.46 39.24
CA SER A 3 -9.41 26.85 37.85
C SER A 3 -9.10 25.65 36.99
N SER A 4 -10.12 25.00 36.43
CA SER A 4 -9.97 23.94 35.44
C SER A 4 -9.61 24.58 34.10
N LEU A 5 -8.34 24.40 33.68
CA LEU A 5 -7.91 24.67 32.32
C LEU A 5 -8.53 23.61 31.40
N HIS A 6 -9.60 23.97 30.70
CA HIS A 6 -10.05 23.27 29.51
C HIS A 6 -9.02 23.54 28.38
N LEU A 7 -8.12 22.62 28.16
CA LEU A 7 -7.38 22.54 26.90
C LEU A 7 -8.36 22.11 25.81
N SER A 8 -8.94 23.06 25.10
CA SER A 8 -9.61 22.81 23.84
C SER A 8 -8.56 22.38 22.82
N GLY A 9 -8.37 21.06 22.65
CA GLY A 9 -7.57 20.51 21.57
C GLY A 9 -8.23 20.88 20.25
N THR A 10 -7.64 21.81 19.51
CA THR A 10 -7.98 22.04 18.10
C THR A 10 -7.62 20.77 17.36
N HIS A 11 -8.59 19.92 17.06
CA HIS A 11 -8.44 18.81 16.11
C HIS A 11 -8.18 19.43 14.73
N THR A 12 -6.91 19.58 14.39
CA THR A 12 -6.53 19.95 13.04
C THR A 12 -6.74 18.74 12.14
N ASN A 13 -7.75 18.80 11.28
CA ASN A 13 -8.04 17.73 10.34
C ASN A 13 -6.99 17.67 9.23
N ASN A 14 -6.61 16.48 8.81
CA ASN A 14 -5.80 16.28 7.62
C ASN A 14 -6.48 16.90 6.38
N VAL A 15 -5.68 17.30 5.40
CA VAL A 15 -6.17 17.79 4.11
C VAL A 15 -6.23 16.61 3.14
N THR A 16 -7.40 16.32 2.61
CA THR A 16 -7.56 15.30 1.56
C THR A 16 -7.56 15.95 0.19
N ARG A 17 -6.89 15.33 -0.77
CA ARG A 17 -6.84 15.74 -2.19
C ARG A 17 -7.00 14.51 -3.07
N THR A 18 -7.47 14.73 -4.28
CA THR A 18 -7.50 13.68 -5.32
C THR A 18 -6.74 14.21 -6.53
N ILE A 19 -5.84 13.38 -7.04
CA ILE A 19 -5.12 13.64 -8.29
C ILE A 19 -5.42 12.54 -9.29
N THR A 20 -5.23 12.84 -10.57
CA THR A 20 -5.37 11.87 -11.66
C THR A 20 -4.11 11.92 -12.51
N LEU A 21 -3.45 10.77 -12.67
CA LEU A 21 -2.26 10.60 -13.50
C LEU A 21 -2.59 9.70 -14.69
N HIS A 22 -2.17 10.10 -15.89
CA HIS A 22 -2.20 9.20 -17.02
C HIS A 22 -1.01 8.23 -16.93
N SER A 23 -1.30 6.94 -16.83
CA SER A 23 -0.26 5.91 -16.80
C SER A 23 0.00 5.37 -18.21
N ALA A 24 1.23 5.51 -18.67
CA ALA A 24 1.70 4.86 -19.89
C ALA A 24 1.81 3.35 -19.73
N ASN A 25 2.16 2.87 -18.54
CA ASN A 25 2.28 1.43 -18.24
C ASN A 25 0.92 0.73 -18.20
N LEU A 26 -0.11 1.37 -17.62
CA LEU A 26 -1.47 0.80 -17.50
C LEU A 26 -2.38 1.19 -18.67
N HIS A 27 -1.96 2.15 -19.54
CA HIS A 27 -2.73 2.70 -20.64
C HIS A 27 -4.10 3.24 -20.20
N ARG A 28 -4.14 3.92 -19.05
CA ARG A 28 -5.34 4.52 -18.47
C ARG A 28 -5.00 5.66 -17.51
N ASN A 29 -6.02 6.45 -17.19
CA ASN A 29 -5.94 7.37 -16.08
C ASN A 29 -6.07 6.59 -14.74
N VAL A 30 -5.24 6.94 -13.77
CA VAL A 30 -5.24 6.40 -12.42
C VAL A 30 -5.55 7.51 -11.44
N THR A 31 -6.58 7.31 -10.64
CA THR A 31 -6.93 8.22 -9.55
C THR A 31 -6.12 7.86 -8.31
N VAL A 32 -5.60 8.88 -7.62
CA VAL A 32 -4.87 8.72 -6.36
C VAL A 32 -5.44 9.68 -5.33
N SER A 33 -5.91 9.15 -4.21
CA SER A 33 -6.31 9.93 -3.04
C SER A 33 -5.10 10.25 -2.19
N LEU A 34 -4.94 11.50 -1.80
CA LEU A 34 -3.87 11.96 -0.93
C LEU A 34 -4.43 12.41 0.42
N ILE A 35 -3.82 11.94 1.50
CA ILE A 35 -4.04 12.45 2.84
C ILE A 35 -2.74 13.20 3.21
N LEU A 36 -2.87 14.50 3.42
CA LEU A 36 -1.77 15.39 3.78
C LEU A 36 -1.92 15.81 5.26
N PRO A 37 -0.81 15.96 6.01
CA PRO A 37 -0.88 16.47 7.38
C PRO A 37 -1.65 17.78 7.49
N ALA A 38 -2.28 18.02 8.62
CA ALA A 38 -3.05 19.24 8.87
C ALA A 38 -2.22 20.51 8.78
N ASP A 39 -0.94 20.42 9.15
CA ASP A 39 0.05 21.48 9.08
C ASP A 39 0.85 21.46 7.76
N TYR A 40 0.38 20.71 6.78
CA TYR A 40 1.06 20.57 5.49
C TYR A 40 1.33 21.95 4.88
N SER A 41 2.61 22.22 4.67
CA SER A 41 3.06 23.42 4.00
C SER A 41 4.27 23.06 3.13
N ALA A 42 4.18 23.33 1.84
CA ALA A 42 5.28 23.05 0.92
C ALA A 42 6.56 23.78 1.39
N GLY A 43 7.64 23.03 1.55
CA GLY A 43 8.97 23.55 1.84
C GLY A 43 9.33 23.79 3.30
N LYS A 44 8.44 23.53 4.27
CA LYS A 44 8.77 23.68 5.71
C LYS A 44 9.33 22.42 6.35
N HIS A 45 8.76 21.28 6.02
CA HIS A 45 9.13 19.97 6.59
C HIS A 45 9.13 18.93 5.49
N THR A 46 9.86 17.84 5.70
CA THR A 46 9.75 16.64 4.87
C THR A 46 8.98 15.56 5.62
N TYR A 47 8.14 14.82 4.90
CA TYR A 47 7.24 13.83 5.47
C TYR A 47 7.56 12.43 4.98
N PRO A 48 7.44 11.39 5.82
CA PRO A 48 7.43 10.02 5.33
C PRO A 48 6.23 9.81 4.40
N LEU A 49 6.38 8.89 3.43
CA LEU A 49 5.32 8.52 2.49
C LEU A 49 4.86 7.08 2.75
N ILE A 50 3.55 6.89 2.75
CA ILE A 50 2.91 5.58 2.67
C ILE A 50 2.12 5.51 1.37
N ILE A 51 2.47 4.58 0.48
CA ILE A 51 1.64 4.23 -0.68
C ILE A 51 0.69 3.11 -0.27
N PHE A 52 -0.59 3.28 -0.54
CA PHE A 52 -1.63 2.33 -0.17
C PHE A 52 -2.38 1.86 -1.41
N GLN A 53 -2.58 0.55 -1.52
CA GLN A 53 -3.45 -0.02 -2.53
C GLN A 53 -4.92 0.21 -2.14
N ASP A 54 -5.82 0.29 -3.14
CA ASP A 54 -7.25 0.46 -2.92
C ASP A 54 -7.63 1.78 -2.21
N GLY A 55 -7.07 2.91 -2.67
CA GLY A 55 -7.32 4.24 -2.09
C GLY A 55 -8.78 4.69 -2.09
N GLN A 56 -9.65 4.08 -2.92
CA GLN A 56 -11.09 4.32 -2.92
C GLN A 56 -11.76 3.91 -1.60
N ASP A 57 -11.13 3.06 -0.81
CA ASP A 57 -11.67 2.56 0.45
C ASP A 57 -11.33 3.46 1.65
N PHE A 58 -10.50 4.48 1.48
CA PHE A 58 -10.11 5.40 2.56
C PHE A 58 -11.29 6.02 3.32
N PRO A 59 -12.38 6.47 2.67
CA PRO A 59 -13.54 6.99 3.39
C PRO A 59 -14.22 5.92 4.26
N ALA A 60 -14.37 4.69 3.77
CA ALA A 60 -14.97 3.59 4.53
C ALA A 60 -14.13 3.16 5.73
N LEU A 61 -12.81 3.33 5.64
CA LEU A 61 -11.85 3.05 6.71
C LEU A 61 -11.71 4.22 7.70
N HIS A 62 -12.32 5.37 7.45
CA HIS A 62 -12.08 6.60 8.21
C HIS A 62 -10.58 6.91 8.38
N LEU A 63 -9.77 6.62 7.34
CA LEU A 63 -8.32 6.61 7.46
C LEU A 63 -7.76 8.00 7.77
N SER A 64 -8.33 9.05 7.19
CA SER A 64 -7.89 10.43 7.43
C SER A 64 -8.05 10.83 8.90
N GLU A 65 -9.20 10.53 9.49
CA GLU A 65 -9.54 10.84 10.89
C GLU A 65 -8.68 9.99 11.84
N MET A 66 -8.49 8.72 11.52
CA MET A 66 -7.64 7.81 12.32
C MET A 66 -6.20 8.34 12.37
N VAL A 67 -5.62 8.67 11.22
CA VAL A 67 -4.25 9.20 11.12
C VAL A 67 -4.12 10.54 11.84
N ALA A 68 -5.08 11.47 11.67
CA ALA A 68 -5.09 12.73 12.39
C ALA A 68 -5.12 12.53 13.92
N GLY A 69 -5.92 11.54 14.39
CA GLY A 69 -5.96 11.17 15.80
C GLY A 69 -4.62 10.65 16.35
N LEU A 70 -3.94 9.78 15.61
CA LEU A 70 -2.64 9.25 16.00
C LEU A 70 -1.55 10.32 16.01
N VAL A 71 -1.53 11.20 15.00
CA VAL A 71 -0.60 12.34 14.94
C VAL A 71 -0.84 13.31 16.09
N SER A 72 -2.09 13.65 16.38
CA SER A 72 -2.44 14.60 17.47
C SER A 72 -2.05 14.09 18.85
N LYS A 73 -2.02 12.77 19.06
CA LYS A 73 -1.56 12.12 20.29
C LYS A 73 -0.04 11.95 20.34
N GLY A 74 0.67 12.26 19.25
CA GLY A 74 2.11 12.02 19.16
C GLY A 74 2.50 10.55 19.03
N GLU A 75 1.54 9.66 18.68
CA GLU A 75 1.78 8.24 18.52
C GLU A 75 2.52 7.93 17.20
N ILE A 76 2.29 8.76 16.17
CA ILE A 76 3.03 8.72 14.90
C ILE A 76 3.42 10.15 14.47
N PRO A 77 4.51 10.30 13.69
CA PRO A 77 4.82 11.59 13.08
C PRO A 77 3.79 11.95 12.00
N PRO A 78 3.67 13.24 11.63
CA PRO A 78 2.93 13.64 10.44
C PRO A 78 3.42 12.88 9.21
N VAL A 79 2.50 12.37 8.37
CA VAL A 79 2.77 11.48 7.26
C VAL A 79 1.92 11.84 6.04
N ILE A 80 2.48 11.69 4.84
CA ILE A 80 1.73 11.76 3.58
C ILE A 80 1.31 10.35 3.19
N ILE A 81 0.02 10.16 2.88
CA ILE A 81 -0.50 8.88 2.42
C ILE A 81 -1.06 9.07 1.00
N ALA A 82 -0.64 8.20 0.08
CA ALA A 82 -1.10 8.16 -1.30
C ALA A 82 -1.83 6.85 -1.56
N GLY A 83 -3.15 6.89 -1.73
CA GLY A 83 -3.99 5.72 -2.00
C GLY A 83 -4.32 5.59 -3.47
N ILE A 84 -3.84 4.55 -4.12
CA ILE A 84 -4.07 4.26 -5.53
C ILE A 84 -5.45 3.62 -5.68
N HIS A 85 -6.32 4.24 -6.49
CA HIS A 85 -7.64 3.67 -6.74
C HIS A 85 -7.55 2.50 -7.72
N ALA A 86 -8.11 1.38 -7.32
CA ALA A 86 -8.41 0.29 -8.23
C ALA A 86 -9.59 0.65 -9.15
N ASN A 87 -9.73 -0.10 -10.24
CA ASN A 87 -10.87 -0.07 -11.12
C ASN A 87 -11.44 -1.50 -11.31
N GLU A 88 -12.35 -1.66 -12.25
CA GLU A 88 -12.95 -2.97 -12.57
C GLU A 88 -11.93 -4.03 -13.03
N LYS A 89 -10.71 -3.62 -13.37
CA LYS A 89 -9.61 -4.52 -13.78
C LYS A 89 -8.67 -4.88 -12.62
N ARG A 90 -9.03 -4.53 -11.39
CA ARG A 90 -8.22 -4.78 -10.18
C ARG A 90 -7.64 -6.19 -10.13
N ILE A 91 -8.44 -7.20 -10.44
CA ILE A 91 -8.04 -8.60 -10.40
C ILE A 91 -6.93 -8.96 -11.40
N TYR A 92 -6.77 -8.18 -12.47
CA TYR A 92 -5.72 -8.33 -13.47
C TYR A 92 -4.52 -7.44 -13.21
N GLU A 93 -4.73 -6.28 -12.57
CA GLU A 93 -3.68 -5.31 -12.27
C GLU A 93 -2.96 -5.62 -10.95
N TYR A 94 -3.57 -6.37 -10.04
CA TYR A 94 -2.97 -6.80 -8.76
C TYR A 94 -2.55 -8.26 -8.82
N GLY A 95 -1.53 -8.60 -8.04
CA GLY A 95 -0.98 -9.95 -7.97
C GLY A 95 0.53 -9.94 -7.77
N ILE A 96 1.22 -10.81 -8.45
CA ILE A 96 2.68 -10.93 -8.43
C ILE A 96 3.21 -10.58 -9.81
N ALA A 97 4.14 -9.62 -9.89
CA ALA A 97 4.62 -9.05 -11.15
C ALA A 97 5.27 -10.09 -12.07
N ALA A 98 5.96 -11.05 -11.48
CA ALA A 98 6.68 -12.09 -12.22
C ALA A 98 5.77 -13.16 -12.83
N GLN A 99 4.57 -13.40 -12.26
CA GLN A 99 3.72 -14.52 -12.68
C GLN A 99 2.26 -14.30 -12.35
N ALA A 100 1.39 -14.40 -13.37
CA ALA A 100 -0.04 -14.50 -13.19
C ALA A 100 -0.43 -15.82 -12.47
N ASP A 101 -1.61 -15.85 -11.87
CA ASP A 101 -2.14 -17.09 -11.29
C ASP A 101 -2.60 -18.08 -12.38
N TYR A 102 -3.03 -19.26 -11.96
CA TYR A 102 -3.48 -20.32 -12.87
C TYR A 102 -4.72 -19.98 -13.71
N LYS A 103 -5.44 -18.91 -13.39
CA LYS A 103 -6.57 -18.35 -14.18
C LYS A 103 -6.17 -17.17 -15.05
N GLY A 104 -4.89 -16.81 -15.10
CA GLY A 104 -4.40 -15.63 -15.81
C GLY A 104 -4.70 -14.30 -15.13
N ARG A 105 -5.12 -14.31 -13.86
CA ARG A 105 -5.30 -13.10 -13.06
C ARG A 105 -3.93 -12.54 -12.68
N GLY A 106 -3.82 -11.22 -12.50
CA GLY A 106 -2.54 -10.57 -12.20
C GLY A 106 -1.61 -10.44 -13.41
N ASN A 107 -2.07 -10.69 -14.63
CA ASN A 107 -1.24 -10.59 -15.84
C ASN A 107 -0.77 -9.17 -16.17
N LYS A 108 -1.30 -8.16 -15.46
CA LYS A 108 -0.86 -6.75 -15.53
C LYS A 108 -0.17 -6.26 -14.25
N ALA A 109 0.10 -7.15 -13.29
CA ALA A 109 0.73 -6.76 -12.04
C ALA A 109 2.10 -6.09 -12.25
N GLY A 110 2.89 -6.57 -13.23
CA GLY A 110 4.14 -5.91 -13.62
C GLY A 110 3.95 -4.50 -14.20
N ALA A 111 2.85 -4.25 -14.91
CA ALA A 111 2.52 -2.90 -15.38
C ALA A 111 2.10 -1.98 -14.22
N HIS A 112 1.37 -2.52 -13.24
CA HIS A 112 0.99 -1.78 -12.03
C HIS A 112 2.22 -1.48 -11.15
N THR A 113 3.15 -2.41 -11.01
CA THR A 113 4.44 -2.16 -10.35
C THR A 113 5.16 -0.98 -11.01
N ARG A 114 5.35 -1.02 -12.35
CA ARG A 114 6.00 0.08 -13.07
C ARG A 114 5.24 1.41 -12.98
N PHE A 115 3.92 1.40 -12.95
CA PHE A 115 3.16 2.62 -12.66
C PHE A 115 3.58 3.23 -11.31
N ILE A 116 3.74 2.40 -10.28
CA ILE A 116 4.13 2.89 -8.95
C ILE A 116 5.58 3.37 -8.94
N THR A 117 6.50 2.56 -9.48
CA THR A 117 7.95 2.84 -9.39
C THR A 117 8.42 3.93 -10.35
N ASP A 118 7.89 3.95 -11.58
CA ASP A 118 8.43 4.77 -12.66
C ASP A 118 7.60 6.04 -12.94
N GLU A 119 6.33 6.07 -12.49
CA GLU A 119 5.42 7.16 -12.77
C GLU A 119 4.91 7.87 -11.50
N LEU A 120 4.26 7.12 -10.57
CA LEU A 120 3.64 7.71 -9.39
C LEU A 120 4.68 8.21 -8.39
N LEU A 121 5.65 7.38 -8.01
CA LEU A 121 6.65 7.77 -7.00
C LEU A 121 7.49 8.96 -7.45
N PRO A 122 8.06 9.01 -8.66
CA PRO A 122 8.75 10.21 -9.15
C PRO A 122 7.86 11.47 -9.18
N TYR A 123 6.58 11.33 -9.53
CA TYR A 123 5.63 12.44 -9.47
C TYR A 123 5.44 12.95 -8.04
N LEU A 124 5.25 12.04 -7.08
CA LEU A 124 5.07 12.42 -5.67
C LEU A 124 6.33 13.09 -5.10
N GLU A 125 7.51 12.58 -5.42
CA GLU A 125 8.80 13.16 -5.01
C GLU A 125 9.02 14.56 -5.58
N ALA A 126 8.56 14.80 -6.81
CA ALA A 126 8.67 16.12 -7.46
C ALA A 126 7.67 17.15 -6.89
N CYS A 127 6.47 16.70 -6.47
CA CYS A 127 5.36 17.57 -6.10
C CYS A 127 5.19 17.76 -4.58
N TYR A 128 5.75 16.88 -3.77
CA TYR A 128 5.56 16.87 -2.31
C TYR A 128 6.89 16.79 -1.58
N PRO A 129 7.03 17.45 -0.42
CA PRO A 129 8.27 17.45 0.37
C PRO A 129 8.41 16.10 1.11
N LEU A 130 8.82 15.07 0.40
CA LEU A 130 9.04 13.74 0.95
C LEU A 130 10.43 13.62 1.59
N GLN A 131 10.54 12.77 2.60
CA GLN A 131 11.82 12.39 3.15
C GLN A 131 12.65 11.63 2.11
N ASN A 132 13.94 11.94 2.02
CA ASN A 132 14.87 11.19 1.18
C ASN A 132 15.27 9.88 1.87
N ALA A 133 14.34 8.93 1.89
CA ALA A 133 14.48 7.61 2.50
C ALA A 133 13.50 6.64 1.81
N PRO A 134 13.78 5.33 1.84
CA PRO A 134 12.83 4.34 1.32
C PRO A 134 11.47 4.45 2.02
N HIS A 135 10.41 4.30 1.24
CA HIS A 135 9.03 4.53 1.63
C HIS A 135 8.36 3.29 2.24
N THR A 136 7.09 3.43 2.60
CA THR A 136 6.23 2.33 3.02
C THR A 136 5.18 2.06 1.94
N ILE A 137 4.88 0.78 1.70
CA ILE A 137 3.77 0.37 0.85
C ILE A 137 2.86 -0.62 1.60
N ALA A 138 1.56 -0.48 1.45
CA ALA A 138 0.60 -1.29 2.19
C ALA A 138 -0.66 -1.60 1.36
N GLY A 139 -1.44 -2.57 1.81
CA GLY A 139 -2.72 -2.90 1.22
C GLY A 139 -3.46 -4.03 1.92
N PHE A 140 -4.74 -4.18 1.56
CA PHE A 140 -5.61 -5.24 2.06
C PHE A 140 -5.79 -6.32 1.01
N SER A 141 -5.96 -7.58 1.45
CA SER A 141 -6.30 -8.71 0.60
C SER A 141 -5.34 -8.82 -0.60
N LEU A 142 -5.83 -8.74 -1.82
CA LEU A 142 -5.01 -8.76 -3.03
C LEU A 142 -4.08 -7.54 -3.12
N GLY A 143 -4.49 -6.38 -2.57
CA GLY A 143 -3.63 -5.21 -2.42
C GLY A 143 -2.47 -5.44 -1.46
N GLY A 144 -2.67 -6.25 -0.41
CA GLY A 144 -1.61 -6.67 0.50
C GLY A 144 -0.58 -7.60 -0.16
N LEU A 145 -1.05 -8.54 -0.99
CA LEU A 145 -0.15 -9.36 -1.80
C LEU A 145 0.68 -8.51 -2.77
N MET A 146 0.03 -7.55 -3.46
CA MET A 146 0.69 -6.64 -4.39
C MET A 146 1.73 -5.76 -3.68
N ALA A 147 1.40 -5.23 -2.49
CA ALA A 147 2.33 -4.45 -1.69
C ALA A 147 3.56 -5.26 -1.27
N LEU A 148 3.35 -6.51 -0.86
CA LEU A 148 4.44 -7.42 -0.52
C LEU A 148 5.36 -7.71 -1.71
N ASP A 149 4.78 -8.02 -2.88
CA ASP A 149 5.55 -8.31 -4.09
C ASP A 149 6.39 -7.10 -4.53
N ILE A 150 5.80 -5.91 -4.53
CA ILE A 150 6.51 -4.67 -4.89
C ILE A 150 7.67 -4.42 -3.91
N ALA A 151 7.40 -4.41 -2.60
CA ALA A 151 8.44 -4.14 -1.62
C ALA A 151 9.56 -5.19 -1.63
N TRP A 152 9.22 -6.47 -1.83
CA TRP A 152 10.18 -7.55 -1.92
C TRP A 152 11.15 -7.39 -3.09
N ASN A 153 10.65 -6.92 -4.24
CA ASN A 153 11.43 -6.78 -5.46
C ASN A 153 12.09 -5.39 -5.61
N HIS A 154 11.66 -4.39 -4.82
CA HIS A 154 12.17 -3.01 -4.85
C HIS A 154 12.55 -2.51 -3.44
N PRO A 155 13.48 -3.20 -2.73
CA PRO A 155 13.88 -2.82 -1.37
C PRO A 155 14.65 -1.48 -1.32
N GLU A 156 15.14 -0.99 -2.45
CA GLU A 156 15.74 0.33 -2.61
C GLU A 156 14.70 1.46 -2.53
N LEU A 157 13.45 1.20 -2.88
CA LEU A 157 12.35 2.16 -2.86
C LEU A 157 11.48 2.01 -1.61
N PHE A 158 11.40 0.80 -1.06
CA PHE A 158 10.52 0.48 0.07
C PHE A 158 11.27 -0.23 1.18
N SER A 159 11.20 0.31 2.40
CA SER A 159 11.84 -0.28 3.60
C SER A 159 10.84 -0.97 4.53
N LEU A 160 9.52 -0.78 4.29
CA LEU A 160 8.46 -1.39 5.08
C LEU A 160 7.26 -1.75 4.20
N THR A 161 6.67 -2.91 4.43
CA THR A 161 5.40 -3.30 3.82
C THR A 161 4.37 -3.71 4.87
N GLY A 162 3.14 -3.18 4.71
CA GLY A 162 1.97 -3.55 5.50
C GLY A 162 1.04 -4.47 4.70
N VAL A 163 0.82 -5.67 5.20
CA VAL A 163 0.00 -6.71 4.56
C VAL A 163 -1.17 -7.04 5.47
N PHE A 164 -2.36 -6.53 5.14
CA PHE A 164 -3.57 -6.73 5.91
C PHE A 164 -4.45 -7.78 5.23
N SER A 165 -4.65 -8.93 5.89
CA SER A 165 -5.41 -10.07 5.36
C SER A 165 -4.99 -10.44 3.93
N GLY A 166 -3.68 -10.48 3.69
CA GLY A 166 -3.08 -10.61 2.36
C GLY A 166 -3.48 -11.90 1.63
N SER A 167 -3.76 -11.81 0.32
CA SER A 167 -4.14 -12.95 -0.52
C SER A 167 -2.95 -13.86 -0.83
N LEU A 168 -2.25 -14.34 0.20
CA LEU A 168 -1.04 -15.17 0.08
C LEU A 168 -1.31 -16.57 -0.49
N TRP A 169 -2.58 -16.91 -0.70
CA TRP A 169 -3.04 -18.11 -1.41
C TRP A 169 -2.87 -18.03 -2.93
N TRP A 170 -2.42 -16.91 -3.48
CA TRP A 170 -2.17 -16.71 -4.92
C TRP A 170 -1.25 -17.79 -5.47
N ARG A 171 -1.74 -18.58 -6.44
CA ARG A 171 -1.12 -19.85 -6.83
C ARG A 171 -1.09 -20.09 -8.32
N GLN A 172 -0.15 -20.92 -8.75
CA GLN A 172 0.03 -21.30 -10.15
C GLN A 172 -0.80 -22.53 -10.57
N LYS A 173 -1.43 -23.24 -9.61
CA LYS A 173 -2.19 -24.47 -9.83
C LYS A 173 -3.50 -24.43 -9.06
N ALA A 174 -4.57 -24.98 -9.62
CA ALA A 174 -5.83 -25.14 -8.90
C ALA A 174 -5.68 -26.12 -7.74
N PHE A 175 -6.53 -25.98 -6.72
CA PHE A 175 -6.62 -26.99 -5.68
C PHE A 175 -7.08 -28.34 -6.27
N GLY A 176 -6.46 -29.42 -5.81
CA GLY A 176 -6.71 -30.79 -6.21
C GLY A 176 -5.69 -31.71 -5.58
N GLU A 177 -5.74 -33.02 -5.87
CA GLU A 177 -4.86 -34.03 -5.29
C GLU A 177 -3.35 -33.77 -5.52
N GLU A 178 -3.03 -33.05 -6.59
CA GLU A 178 -1.64 -32.72 -6.94
C GLU A 178 -1.19 -31.32 -6.48
N TYR A 179 -2.03 -30.61 -5.71
CA TYR A 179 -1.65 -29.28 -5.21
C TYR A 179 -0.63 -29.40 -4.06
N LEU A 180 0.41 -28.57 -4.14
CA LEU A 180 1.44 -28.44 -3.11
C LEU A 180 1.52 -26.99 -2.62
N ASP A 181 2.01 -26.77 -1.40
CA ASP A 181 2.22 -25.42 -0.88
C ASP A 181 3.24 -24.62 -1.72
N SER A 182 4.17 -25.30 -2.39
CA SER A 182 5.07 -24.72 -3.38
C SER A 182 4.37 -24.16 -4.62
N ASP A 183 3.09 -24.45 -4.83
CA ASP A 183 2.28 -23.85 -5.89
C ASP A 183 1.83 -22.41 -5.54
N ARG A 184 1.95 -21.99 -4.29
CA ARG A 184 1.77 -20.60 -3.88
C ARG A 184 2.94 -19.76 -4.39
N ILE A 185 2.65 -18.81 -5.29
CA ILE A 185 3.68 -18.13 -6.07
C ILE A 185 4.60 -17.28 -5.16
N MET A 186 4.03 -16.49 -4.23
CA MET A 186 4.83 -15.65 -3.33
C MET A 186 5.69 -16.49 -2.38
N HIS A 187 5.15 -17.59 -1.84
CA HIS A 187 5.90 -18.51 -0.99
C HIS A 187 7.10 -19.10 -1.72
N ARG A 188 6.90 -19.53 -2.97
CA ARG A 188 7.97 -20.04 -3.82
C ARG A 188 9.02 -18.97 -4.11
N GLN A 189 8.62 -17.74 -4.42
CA GLN A 189 9.53 -16.61 -4.66
C GLN A 189 10.39 -16.34 -3.44
N ILE A 190 9.80 -16.30 -2.25
CA ILE A 190 10.52 -16.09 -0.98
C ILE A 190 11.47 -17.26 -0.70
N ALA A 191 11.02 -18.51 -0.87
CA ALA A 191 11.84 -19.70 -0.62
C ALA A 191 13.02 -19.82 -1.59
N ALA A 192 12.88 -19.33 -2.82
CA ALA A 192 13.94 -19.35 -3.83
C ALA A 192 14.94 -18.19 -3.70
N ALA A 193 14.68 -17.20 -2.85
CA ALA A 193 15.54 -16.05 -2.71
C ALA A 193 16.86 -16.42 -2.03
N SER A 194 17.98 -16.03 -2.64
CA SER A 194 19.34 -16.29 -2.10
C SER A 194 19.63 -15.48 -0.84
N ARG A 195 18.95 -14.37 -0.64
CA ARG A 195 19.00 -13.55 0.59
C ARG A 195 17.69 -12.81 0.79
N LYS A 196 17.38 -12.54 2.04
CA LYS A 196 16.27 -11.67 2.42
C LYS A 196 16.62 -10.20 2.10
N PRO A 197 15.71 -9.43 1.48
CA PRO A 197 15.89 -7.98 1.34
C PRO A 197 15.91 -7.30 2.72
N ASP A 198 16.56 -6.13 2.82
CA ASP A 198 16.50 -5.29 4.02
C ASP A 198 15.15 -4.56 4.06
N LEU A 199 14.14 -5.27 4.54
CA LEU A 199 12.74 -4.89 4.51
C LEU A 199 12.07 -5.29 5.81
N LYS A 200 11.30 -4.38 6.40
CA LYS A 200 10.42 -4.65 7.53
C LYS A 200 9.05 -5.07 7.03
N PHE A 201 8.44 -6.01 7.74
CA PHE A 201 7.13 -6.56 7.41
C PHE A 201 6.18 -6.35 8.57
N TRP A 202 4.97 -5.89 8.27
CA TRP A 202 3.84 -5.92 9.18
C TRP A 202 2.76 -6.79 8.57
N PHE A 203 2.46 -7.92 9.19
CA PHE A 203 1.37 -8.80 8.78
C PHE A 203 0.26 -8.75 9.83
N GLN A 204 -0.97 -8.56 9.37
CA GLN A 204 -2.18 -8.66 10.17
C GLN A 204 -3.17 -9.55 9.42
N THR A 205 -3.85 -10.42 10.14
CA THR A 205 -4.93 -11.27 9.63
C THR A 205 -6.02 -11.38 10.69
N GLY A 206 -7.26 -11.51 10.26
CA GLY A 206 -8.41 -11.76 11.13
C GLY A 206 -8.61 -13.26 11.36
N THR A 207 -9.17 -13.62 12.51
CA THR A 207 -9.51 -15.03 12.82
C THR A 207 -10.67 -15.55 11.98
N LEU A 208 -11.43 -14.65 11.34
CA LEU A 208 -12.56 -14.95 10.46
C LEU A 208 -12.24 -14.70 8.99
N ASP A 209 -10.97 -14.43 8.65
CA ASP A 209 -10.56 -14.30 7.25
C ASP A 209 -10.83 -15.61 6.51
N GLU A 210 -11.28 -15.48 5.26
CA GLU A 210 -11.54 -16.67 4.43
C GLU A 210 -10.27 -17.49 4.26
N THR A 211 -10.33 -18.75 4.66
CA THR A 211 -9.31 -19.72 4.30
C THR A 211 -9.59 -20.20 2.89
N CYS A 212 -8.62 -20.11 1.99
CA CYS A 212 -8.77 -20.53 0.59
C CYS A 212 -8.73 -22.05 0.39
N ASP A 213 -9.00 -22.79 1.44
CA ASP A 213 -8.99 -24.25 1.46
C ASP A 213 -10.39 -24.84 1.21
N ARG A 214 -11.32 -24.03 0.62
CA ARG A 214 -12.66 -24.47 0.22
C ARG A 214 -12.93 -24.26 -1.25
#